data_82ad2987863cd2d9750bb04b284fcf3d
#
_entry.id   82ad2987863cd2d9750bb04b284fcf3d
#
_cell.length_a   1.000
_cell.length_b   1.000
_cell.length_c   1.000
_cell.angle_alpha   90.00
_cell.angle_beta   90.00
_cell.angle_gamma   90.00
#
_symmetry.space_group_name_H-M   'P 1'
#
loop_
_entity.id
_entity.type
_entity.pdbx_description
1 polymer ?
#
loop_
_entity_poly.entity_id
_entity_poly.type
_entity_poly.pdbx_seq_one_letter_code
_entity_poly.pdbx_strand_id
1 'polypeptide(L)'
;MANIIYILWNPDIVAFHLGPMEIRWYSICWVIGMFAVYRLMHHLYVEQKIGEDKFDPMLVYCFMGILIGARLGHCLFYEPEYYLAHPAEIILPMRKFADGNWHFTGYEGLASHGGTMGLMLALWLYCRKTRLNIMHVLDNVAIVTPICACAIRIGNLMNSEIIGRPTDVPWAFVFTRVDTLPRHPGQLYEALCYALFFFVGWAIYRMSLRPGFQRAYDNGAKAPVLDIRVGSGFYFGLCIFLIFLSRIFIEFTKENQVDFESSMAFNMGQLLSVPFVLLGLYCIFGGKLCKKLGEY
;
A
#
# COMPACT_ATOMS: atom_id res chain seq x y z
N MET A 1 -12.95 -33.49 -23.96
CA MET A 1 -12.28 -32.32 -23.38
C MET A 1 -13.39 -31.42 -22.85
N ALA A 2 -13.42 -31.12 -21.57
CA ALA A 2 -14.40 -30.18 -21.03
C ALA A 2 -14.12 -28.82 -21.66
N ASN A 3 -15.13 -28.17 -22.24
CA ASN A 3 -15.01 -26.80 -22.70
C ASN A 3 -14.82 -25.90 -21.46
N ILE A 4 -13.58 -25.50 -21.20
CA ILE A 4 -13.28 -24.53 -20.13
C ILE A 4 -13.82 -23.19 -20.61
N ILE A 5 -14.80 -22.65 -19.89
CA ILE A 5 -15.37 -21.31 -20.15
C ILE A 5 -14.56 -20.34 -19.28
N TYR A 6 -13.67 -19.58 -19.94
CA TYR A 6 -12.91 -18.53 -19.28
C TYR A 6 -13.77 -17.28 -19.00
N ILE A 7 -13.38 -16.48 -18.02
CA ILE A 7 -14.06 -15.24 -17.66
C ILE A 7 -13.63 -14.14 -18.64
N LEU A 8 -14.54 -13.70 -19.50
CA LEU A 8 -14.28 -12.54 -20.37
C LEU A 8 -14.33 -11.27 -19.54
N TRP A 9 -13.21 -10.53 -19.49
CA TRP A 9 -13.06 -9.32 -18.70
C TRP A 9 -12.86 -8.10 -19.59
N ASN A 10 -13.89 -7.30 -19.70
CA ASN A 10 -13.88 -6.08 -20.51
C ASN A 10 -14.77 -4.96 -19.90
N PRO A 11 -14.58 -4.59 -18.62
CA PRO A 11 -15.33 -3.47 -18.06
C PRO A 11 -14.90 -2.16 -18.73
N ASP A 12 -15.80 -1.20 -18.87
CA ASP A 12 -15.39 0.15 -19.23
C ASP A 12 -14.44 0.71 -18.16
N ILE A 13 -13.39 1.44 -18.56
CA ILE A 13 -12.47 2.11 -17.63
C ILE A 13 -13.16 3.27 -16.96
N VAL A 14 -14.04 3.96 -17.70
CA VAL A 14 -14.82 5.09 -17.23
C VAL A 14 -16.07 4.57 -16.53
N ALA A 15 -16.25 4.94 -15.26
CA ALA A 15 -17.45 4.58 -14.50
C ALA A 15 -18.63 5.47 -14.91
N PHE A 16 -18.38 6.78 -15.03
CA PHE A 16 -19.37 7.77 -15.47
C PHE A 16 -18.69 9.09 -15.85
N HIS A 17 -19.41 9.93 -16.57
CA HIS A 17 -18.99 11.27 -16.95
C HIS A 17 -19.62 12.32 -16.04
N LEU A 18 -18.81 13.26 -15.54
CA LEU A 18 -19.29 14.43 -14.80
C LEU A 18 -18.95 15.69 -15.61
N GLY A 19 -19.85 16.07 -16.50
CA GLY A 19 -19.56 17.10 -17.52
C GLY A 19 -18.41 16.67 -18.42
N PRO A 20 -17.34 17.46 -18.57
CA PRO A 20 -16.17 17.12 -19.39
C PRO A 20 -15.19 16.15 -18.70
N MET A 21 -15.40 15.82 -17.41
CA MET A 21 -14.50 14.96 -16.66
C MET A 21 -14.93 13.50 -16.70
N GLU A 22 -14.00 12.61 -17.02
CA GLU A 22 -14.15 11.17 -16.96
C GLU A 22 -13.79 10.67 -15.55
N ILE A 23 -14.77 10.09 -14.84
CA ILE A 23 -14.52 9.44 -13.55
C ILE A 23 -14.24 7.97 -13.79
N ARG A 24 -13.02 7.54 -13.50
CA ARG A 24 -12.54 6.18 -13.74
C ARG A 24 -12.74 5.29 -12.51
N TRP A 25 -13.04 4.01 -12.72
CA TRP A 25 -13.15 3.02 -11.65
C TRP A 25 -11.93 2.98 -10.74
N TYR A 26 -10.73 3.11 -11.30
CA TYR A 26 -9.49 3.17 -10.52
C TYR A 26 -9.51 4.30 -9.47
N SER A 27 -9.93 5.49 -9.88
CA SER A 27 -10.05 6.63 -8.98
C SER A 27 -11.10 6.42 -7.89
N ILE A 28 -12.23 5.79 -8.24
CA ILE A 28 -13.28 5.44 -7.27
C ILE A 28 -12.74 4.44 -6.25
N CYS A 29 -12.06 3.37 -6.68
CA CYS A 29 -11.44 2.40 -5.79
C CYS A 29 -10.43 3.07 -4.84
N TRP A 30 -9.63 4.00 -5.36
CA TRP A 30 -8.70 4.80 -4.56
C TRP A 30 -9.42 5.60 -3.46
N VAL A 31 -10.46 6.33 -3.83
CA VAL A 31 -11.27 7.13 -2.90
C VAL A 31 -11.92 6.24 -1.83
N ILE A 32 -12.50 5.11 -2.24
CA ILE A 32 -13.09 4.13 -1.31
C ILE A 32 -12.03 3.60 -0.34
N GLY A 33 -10.85 3.22 -0.85
CA GLY A 33 -9.75 2.73 -0.03
C GLY A 33 -9.27 3.77 0.98
N MET A 34 -9.07 5.00 0.55
CA MET A 34 -8.65 6.11 1.42
C MET A 34 -9.72 6.46 2.46
N PHE A 35 -11.00 6.48 2.07
CA PHE A 35 -12.10 6.72 3.01
C PHE A 35 -12.20 5.60 4.06
N ALA A 36 -12.02 4.34 3.64
CA ALA A 36 -11.98 3.21 4.58
C ALA A 36 -10.82 3.35 5.58
N VAL A 37 -9.61 3.68 5.11
CA VAL A 37 -8.45 3.94 5.97
C VAL A 37 -8.74 5.07 6.94
N TYR A 38 -9.27 6.20 6.46
CA TYR A 38 -9.65 7.33 7.32
C TYR A 38 -10.58 6.91 8.45
N ARG A 39 -11.69 6.23 8.10
CA ARG A 39 -12.70 5.79 9.09
C ARG A 39 -12.14 4.78 10.09
N LEU A 40 -11.34 3.82 9.63
CA LEU A 40 -10.74 2.80 10.47
C LEU A 40 -9.65 3.40 11.38
N MET A 41 -8.79 4.27 10.86
CA MET A 41 -7.79 4.97 11.68
C MET A 41 -8.43 5.85 12.74
N HIS A 42 -9.49 6.60 12.39
CA HIS A 42 -10.24 7.38 13.36
C HIS A 42 -10.83 6.47 14.47
N HIS A 43 -11.41 5.34 14.08
CA HIS A 43 -11.93 4.37 15.05
C HIS A 43 -10.84 3.85 16.00
N LEU A 44 -9.65 3.49 15.46
CA LEU A 44 -8.52 3.05 16.28
C LEU A 44 -8.06 4.13 17.27
N TYR A 45 -7.98 5.39 16.83
CA TYR A 45 -7.56 6.51 17.67
C TYR A 45 -8.56 6.77 18.79
N VAL A 46 -9.85 6.77 18.49
CA VAL A 46 -10.92 6.92 19.49
C VAL A 46 -10.88 5.77 20.51
N GLU A 47 -10.77 4.51 20.05
CA GLU A 47 -10.72 3.33 20.93
C GLU A 47 -9.47 3.33 21.82
N GLN A 48 -8.35 3.83 21.32
CA GLN A 48 -7.08 3.96 22.05
C GLN A 48 -7.01 5.26 22.88
N LYS A 49 -8.08 6.06 22.91
CA LYS A 49 -8.16 7.34 23.63
C LYS A 49 -7.10 8.36 23.21
N ILE A 50 -6.72 8.34 21.92
CA ILE A 50 -5.87 9.35 21.33
C ILE A 50 -6.77 10.49 20.83
N GLY A 51 -6.47 11.73 21.27
CA GLY A 51 -7.31 12.89 20.97
C GLY A 51 -7.33 13.25 19.47
N GLU A 52 -8.41 13.92 19.06
CA GLU A 52 -8.57 14.39 17.67
C GLU A 52 -7.53 15.43 17.27
N ASP A 53 -7.02 16.21 18.25
CA ASP A 53 -5.90 17.12 18.07
C ASP A 53 -4.63 16.46 17.53
N LYS A 54 -4.53 15.12 17.69
CA LYS A 54 -3.45 14.30 17.13
C LYS A 54 -3.87 13.58 15.85
N PHE A 55 -5.15 13.24 15.69
CA PHE A 55 -5.63 12.54 14.50
C PHE A 55 -5.61 13.43 13.25
N ASP A 56 -6.18 14.64 13.32
CA ASP A 56 -6.27 15.54 12.18
C ASP A 56 -4.91 15.88 11.55
N PRO A 57 -3.87 16.25 12.35
CA PRO A 57 -2.56 16.50 11.77
C PRO A 57 -1.97 15.30 11.02
N MET A 58 -2.26 14.05 11.46
CA MET A 58 -1.73 12.86 10.80
C MET A 58 -2.12 12.79 9.34
N LEU A 59 -3.39 13.11 9.01
CA LEU A 59 -3.87 13.11 7.64
C LEU A 59 -3.11 14.09 6.78
N VAL A 60 -2.90 15.31 7.30
CA VAL A 60 -2.15 16.35 6.59
C VAL A 60 -0.70 15.93 6.38
N TYR A 61 -0.03 15.39 7.42
CA TYR A 61 1.34 14.91 7.31
C TYR A 61 1.47 13.79 6.29
N CYS A 62 0.60 12.78 6.34
CA CYS A 62 0.63 11.65 5.40
C CYS A 62 0.37 12.12 3.97
N PHE A 63 -0.67 12.94 3.73
CA PHE A 63 -1.01 13.43 2.41
C PHE A 63 0.13 14.26 1.81
N MET A 64 0.62 15.25 2.55
CA MET A 64 1.71 16.11 2.09
C MET A 64 3.01 15.33 1.91
N GLY A 65 3.31 14.40 2.82
CA GLY A 65 4.50 13.55 2.71
C GLY A 65 4.49 12.69 1.46
N ILE A 66 3.37 12.02 1.17
CA ILE A 66 3.22 11.19 -0.03
C ILE A 66 3.32 12.07 -1.28
N LEU A 67 2.58 13.18 -1.34
CA LEU A 67 2.52 14.03 -2.53
C LEU A 67 3.90 14.66 -2.84
N ILE A 68 4.51 15.30 -1.85
CA ILE A 68 5.82 15.93 -1.99
C ILE A 68 6.89 14.88 -2.31
N GLY A 69 6.89 13.77 -1.57
CA GLY A 69 7.86 12.71 -1.78
C GLY A 69 7.74 12.06 -3.15
N ALA A 70 6.53 11.76 -3.61
CA ALA A 70 6.28 11.19 -4.92
C ALA A 70 6.71 12.14 -6.05
N ARG A 71 6.42 13.43 -5.91
CA ARG A 71 6.81 14.45 -6.87
C ARG A 71 8.32 14.64 -6.92
N LEU A 72 8.96 14.86 -5.78
CA LEU A 72 10.41 14.99 -5.71
C LEU A 72 11.13 13.74 -6.19
N GLY A 73 10.61 12.55 -5.82
CA GLY A 73 11.16 11.29 -6.30
C GLY A 73 11.12 11.18 -7.83
N HIS A 74 10.02 11.59 -8.46
CA HIS A 74 9.95 11.61 -9.92
C HIS A 74 10.92 12.64 -10.51
N CYS A 75 10.87 13.88 -10.07
CA CYS A 75 11.70 14.96 -10.63
C CYS A 75 13.21 14.70 -10.48
N LEU A 76 13.64 14.11 -9.37
CA LEU A 76 15.07 13.94 -9.08
C LEU A 76 15.66 12.64 -9.63
N PHE A 77 14.84 11.57 -9.80
CA PHE A 77 15.35 10.26 -10.20
C PHE A 77 14.96 9.82 -11.62
N TYR A 78 13.86 10.36 -12.18
CA TYR A 78 13.40 9.97 -13.51
C TYR A 78 13.73 11.00 -14.59
N GLU A 79 13.57 12.30 -14.28
CA GLU A 79 13.81 13.39 -15.25
C GLU A 79 14.65 14.52 -14.63
N PRO A 80 15.82 14.26 -14.01
CA PRO A 80 16.59 15.26 -13.27
C PRO A 80 17.06 16.41 -14.13
N GLU A 81 17.52 16.12 -15.35
CA GLU A 81 18.03 17.18 -16.28
C GLU A 81 16.95 18.19 -16.63
N TYR A 82 15.73 17.70 -16.90
CA TYR A 82 14.61 18.57 -17.22
C TYR A 82 14.19 19.45 -16.05
N TYR A 83 13.94 18.84 -14.89
CA TYR A 83 13.39 19.57 -13.74
C TYR A 83 14.42 20.49 -13.05
N LEU A 84 15.70 20.18 -13.12
CA LEU A 84 16.75 21.09 -12.65
C LEU A 84 16.86 22.35 -13.54
N ALA A 85 16.55 22.24 -14.84
CA ALA A 85 16.46 23.37 -15.75
C ALA A 85 15.13 24.17 -15.57
N HIS A 86 14.07 23.52 -15.05
CA HIS A 86 12.74 24.10 -14.89
C HIS A 86 12.21 23.96 -13.45
N PRO A 87 12.87 24.53 -12.43
CA PRO A 87 12.54 24.26 -11.02
C PRO A 87 11.13 24.70 -10.61
N ALA A 88 10.53 25.67 -11.28
CA ALA A 88 9.16 26.08 -11.03
C ALA A 88 8.14 24.96 -11.32
N GLU A 89 8.41 24.11 -12.30
CA GLU A 89 7.54 22.99 -12.69
C GLU A 89 7.59 21.82 -11.71
N ILE A 90 8.53 21.81 -10.78
CA ILE A 90 8.55 20.83 -9.67
C ILE A 90 7.36 21.09 -8.73
N ILE A 91 7.09 22.38 -8.46
CA ILE A 91 6.10 22.82 -7.46
C ILE A 91 4.75 23.10 -8.12
N LEU A 92 4.76 23.69 -9.32
CA LEU A 92 3.53 24.07 -10.00
C LEU A 92 2.97 22.90 -10.82
N PRO A 93 1.64 22.64 -10.76
CA PRO A 93 0.99 21.63 -11.61
C PRO A 93 0.77 22.18 -13.04
N MET A 94 1.76 22.87 -13.57
CA MET A 94 1.73 23.58 -14.85
C MET A 94 3.07 23.37 -15.57
N ARG A 95 3.01 23.27 -16.89
CA ARG A 95 4.19 23.15 -17.75
C ARG A 95 4.21 24.27 -18.77
N LYS A 96 5.40 24.81 -19.05
CA LYS A 96 5.57 25.79 -20.09
C LYS A 96 5.81 25.09 -21.42
N PHE A 97 4.91 25.31 -22.40
CA PHE A 97 5.02 24.71 -23.72
C PHE A 97 5.79 25.58 -24.70
N ALA A 98 6.06 25.08 -25.91
CA ALA A 98 6.80 25.76 -26.95
C ALA A 98 6.12 27.05 -27.45
N ASP A 99 4.81 27.20 -27.20
CA ASP A 99 4.04 28.46 -27.47
C ASP A 99 4.34 29.57 -26.47
N GLY A 100 5.19 29.33 -25.49
CA GLY A 100 5.55 30.26 -24.43
C GLY A 100 4.52 30.37 -23.29
N ASN A 101 3.38 29.69 -23.38
CA ASN A 101 2.30 29.77 -22.42
C ASN A 101 2.39 28.63 -21.37
N TRP A 102 1.85 28.91 -20.17
CA TRP A 102 1.70 27.93 -19.11
C TRP A 102 0.37 27.18 -19.27
N HIS A 103 0.43 25.86 -19.37
CA HIS A 103 -0.75 25.02 -19.42
C HIS A 103 -0.85 24.17 -18.16
N PHE A 104 -2.06 23.98 -17.65
CA PHE A 104 -2.32 23.12 -16.52
C PHE A 104 -2.22 21.65 -16.96
N THR A 105 -1.21 20.94 -16.47
CA THR A 105 -0.97 19.51 -16.75
C THR A 105 -1.31 18.62 -15.57
N GLY A 106 -1.61 19.21 -14.42
CA GLY A 106 -1.65 18.47 -13.17
C GLY A 106 -0.23 18.08 -12.70
N TYR A 107 -0.15 17.22 -11.69
CA TYR A 107 1.12 16.62 -11.29
C TYR A 107 1.33 15.31 -12.08
N GLU A 108 1.77 15.46 -13.32
CA GLU A 108 2.25 14.31 -14.10
C GLU A 108 3.60 13.85 -13.55
N GLY A 109 3.79 12.54 -13.46
CA GLY A 109 5.01 11.96 -12.90
C GLY A 109 5.04 12.00 -11.36
N LEU A 110 4.58 10.90 -10.78
CA LEU A 110 4.64 10.62 -9.35
C LEU A 110 5.33 9.27 -9.14
N ALA A 111 6.46 9.28 -8.43
CA ALA A 111 7.24 8.07 -8.14
C ALA A 111 6.78 7.44 -6.83
N SER A 112 6.34 6.17 -6.89
CA SER A 112 5.87 5.45 -5.70
C SER A 112 6.95 5.30 -4.61
N HIS A 113 8.20 5.07 -5.00
CA HIS A 113 9.32 5.02 -4.05
C HIS A 113 9.52 6.34 -3.32
N GLY A 114 9.45 7.47 -4.05
CA GLY A 114 9.50 8.79 -3.46
C GLY A 114 8.35 9.05 -2.49
N GLY A 115 7.13 8.64 -2.87
CA GLY A 115 5.95 8.71 -2.01
C GLY A 115 6.10 7.91 -0.71
N THR A 116 6.66 6.71 -0.79
CA THR A 116 6.94 5.88 0.39
C THR A 116 7.97 6.53 1.33
N MET A 117 9.06 7.06 0.78
CA MET A 117 10.07 7.77 1.58
C MET A 117 9.49 9.04 2.22
N GLY A 118 8.69 9.79 1.46
CA GLY A 118 7.98 10.96 1.97
C GLY A 118 7.00 10.63 3.09
N LEU A 119 6.23 9.53 2.96
CA LEU A 119 5.36 9.04 4.02
C LEU A 119 6.14 8.66 5.29
N MET A 120 7.25 7.94 5.15
CA MET A 120 8.09 7.57 6.30
C MET A 120 8.61 8.80 7.06
N LEU A 121 9.11 9.80 6.32
CA LEU A 121 9.56 11.07 6.89
C LEU A 121 8.41 11.82 7.56
N ALA A 122 7.24 11.87 6.90
CA ALA A 122 6.06 12.54 7.44
C ALA A 122 5.56 11.90 8.73
N LEU A 123 5.50 10.57 8.80
CA LEU A 123 5.13 9.86 10.03
C LEU A 123 6.15 10.09 11.16
N TRP A 124 7.43 10.13 10.84
CA TRP A 124 8.46 10.46 11.83
C TRP A 124 8.30 11.89 12.37
N LEU A 125 8.11 12.89 11.49
CA LEU A 125 7.88 14.29 11.88
C LEU A 125 6.58 14.44 12.68
N TYR A 126 5.52 13.76 12.26
CA TYR A 126 4.25 13.71 12.97
C TYR A 126 4.41 13.16 14.41
N CYS A 127 5.11 12.03 14.56
CA CYS A 127 5.36 11.44 15.88
C CYS A 127 6.18 12.38 16.78
N ARG A 128 7.17 13.06 16.21
CA ARG A 128 7.94 14.06 16.97
C ARG A 128 7.11 15.24 17.44
N LYS A 129 6.19 15.72 16.59
CA LYS A 129 5.30 16.84 16.95
C LYS A 129 4.26 16.45 17.98
N THR A 130 3.63 15.30 17.82
CA THR A 130 2.53 14.84 18.69
C THR A 130 3.01 14.10 19.95
N ARG A 131 4.31 13.79 20.02
CA ARG A 131 4.92 12.94 21.04
C ARG A 131 4.26 11.56 21.15
N LEU A 132 3.70 11.07 20.06
CA LEU A 132 3.24 9.70 19.96
C LEU A 132 4.41 8.76 19.64
N ASN A 133 4.36 7.58 20.24
CA ASN A 133 5.30 6.53 19.95
C ASN A 133 5.21 6.09 18.47
N ILE A 134 6.35 6.03 17.78
CA ILE A 134 6.38 5.72 16.36
C ILE A 134 5.89 4.29 16.07
N MET A 135 6.20 3.30 16.92
CA MET A 135 5.71 1.94 16.74
C MET A 135 4.20 1.87 16.92
N HIS A 136 3.65 2.67 17.81
CA HIS A 136 2.21 2.77 18.02
C HIS A 136 1.49 3.26 16.74
N VAL A 137 2.04 4.31 16.12
CA VAL A 137 1.50 4.86 14.87
C VAL A 137 1.67 3.88 13.71
N LEU A 138 2.85 3.25 13.59
CA LEU A 138 3.12 2.27 12.53
C LEU A 138 2.23 1.03 12.65
N ASP A 139 1.97 0.53 13.87
CA ASP A 139 1.06 -0.59 14.08
C ASP A 139 -0.37 -0.23 13.66
N ASN A 140 -0.86 0.96 14.02
CA ASN A 140 -2.20 1.43 13.60
C ASN A 140 -2.30 1.56 12.07
N VAL A 141 -1.30 2.17 11.44
CA VAL A 141 -1.23 2.28 9.97
C VAL A 141 -1.21 0.88 9.34
N ALA A 142 -0.45 -0.04 9.89
CA ALA A 142 -0.33 -1.40 9.37
C ALA A 142 -1.61 -2.22 9.47
N ILE A 143 -2.42 -2.02 10.52
CA ILE A 143 -3.74 -2.68 10.64
C ILE A 143 -4.67 -2.29 9.50
N VAL A 144 -4.65 -1.02 9.06
CA VAL A 144 -5.60 -0.51 8.07
C VAL A 144 -5.06 -0.50 6.62
N THR A 145 -3.76 -0.51 6.43
CA THR A 145 -3.12 -0.47 5.10
C THR A 145 -3.63 -1.55 4.14
N PRO A 146 -3.82 -2.82 4.54
CA PRO A 146 -4.22 -3.86 3.61
C PRO A 146 -5.57 -3.61 2.94
N ILE A 147 -6.52 -2.92 3.59
CA ILE A 147 -7.83 -2.63 2.96
C ILE A 147 -7.70 -1.60 1.82
N CYS A 148 -6.82 -0.60 1.98
CA CYS A 148 -6.52 0.34 0.90
C CYS A 148 -5.78 -0.36 -0.25
N ALA A 149 -4.79 -1.20 0.08
CA ALA A 149 -4.06 -1.99 -0.90
C ALA A 149 -5.02 -2.91 -1.70
N CYS A 150 -6.00 -3.55 -1.04
CA CYS A 150 -7.05 -4.33 -1.69
C CYS A 150 -7.84 -3.46 -2.69
N ALA A 151 -8.31 -2.30 -2.27
CA ALA A 151 -9.08 -1.39 -3.14
C ALA A 151 -8.27 -0.95 -4.37
N ILE A 152 -6.98 -0.65 -4.20
CA ILE A 152 -6.08 -0.31 -5.31
C ILE A 152 -5.95 -1.48 -6.29
N ARG A 153 -5.82 -2.73 -5.80
CA ARG A 153 -5.73 -3.91 -6.67
C ARG A 153 -7.03 -4.18 -7.45
N ILE A 154 -8.17 -3.91 -6.84
CA ILE A 154 -9.46 -3.92 -7.56
C ILE A 154 -9.47 -2.85 -8.65
N GLY A 155 -8.94 -1.67 -8.37
CA GLY A 155 -8.78 -0.61 -9.38
C GLY A 155 -7.87 -1.03 -10.54
N ASN A 156 -6.73 -1.69 -10.27
CA ASN A 156 -5.86 -2.26 -11.31
C ASN A 156 -6.60 -3.32 -12.15
N LEU A 157 -7.43 -4.16 -11.53
CA LEU A 157 -8.25 -5.15 -12.22
C LEU A 157 -9.23 -4.47 -13.20
N MET A 158 -9.90 -3.39 -12.78
CA MET A 158 -10.80 -2.62 -13.64
C MET A 158 -10.08 -2.00 -14.85
N ASN A 159 -8.82 -1.58 -14.66
CA ASN A 159 -7.98 -1.05 -15.73
C ASN A 159 -7.33 -2.14 -16.60
N SER A 160 -7.44 -3.43 -16.24
CA SER A 160 -6.72 -4.54 -16.89
C SER A 160 -5.18 -4.35 -16.85
N GLU A 161 -4.66 -3.81 -15.74
CA GLU A 161 -3.24 -3.57 -15.50
C GLU A 161 -2.63 -4.68 -14.62
N ILE A 162 -1.32 -4.91 -14.73
CA ILE A 162 -0.56 -5.85 -13.88
C ILE A 162 -1.17 -7.27 -13.96
N ILE A 163 -1.51 -7.70 -15.15
CA ILE A 163 -2.05 -9.03 -15.45
C ILE A 163 -0.99 -10.11 -15.27
N GLY A 164 -1.45 -11.35 -15.10
CA GLY A 164 -0.56 -12.51 -15.02
C GLY A 164 -0.23 -13.10 -16.37
N ARG A 165 0.67 -14.11 -16.34
CA ARG A 165 1.04 -14.90 -17.52
C ARG A 165 -0.13 -15.73 -18.03
N PRO A 166 -0.10 -16.16 -19.29
CA PRO A 166 -1.09 -17.08 -19.86
C PRO A 166 -1.19 -18.38 -19.04
N THR A 167 -2.40 -18.93 -18.93
CA THR A 167 -2.69 -20.11 -18.09
C THR A 167 -3.95 -20.83 -18.55
N ASP A 168 -4.06 -22.13 -18.23
CA ASP A 168 -5.23 -22.96 -18.52
C ASP A 168 -6.09 -23.23 -17.28
N VAL A 169 -5.89 -22.49 -16.18
CA VAL A 169 -6.71 -22.69 -14.96
C VAL A 169 -8.17 -22.31 -15.23
N PRO A 170 -9.16 -23.01 -14.65
CA PRO A 170 -10.57 -22.81 -14.98
C PRO A 170 -11.13 -21.42 -14.58
N TRP A 171 -10.43 -20.68 -13.74
CA TRP A 171 -10.78 -19.32 -13.34
C TRP A 171 -9.92 -18.25 -14.02
N ALA A 172 -9.25 -18.57 -15.14
CA ALA A 172 -8.46 -17.60 -15.89
C ALA A 172 -9.37 -16.52 -16.50
N PHE A 173 -8.83 -15.31 -16.59
CA PHE A 173 -9.48 -14.15 -17.19
C PHE A 173 -8.91 -13.90 -18.59
N VAL A 174 -9.78 -13.59 -19.53
CA VAL A 174 -9.40 -13.07 -20.85
C VAL A 174 -9.57 -11.56 -20.81
N PHE A 175 -8.46 -10.84 -20.66
CA PHE A 175 -8.44 -9.38 -20.63
C PHE A 175 -8.49 -8.83 -22.06
N THR A 176 -9.68 -8.71 -22.63
CA THR A 176 -9.87 -8.44 -24.06
C THR A 176 -9.29 -7.11 -24.54
N ARG A 177 -8.97 -6.20 -23.62
CA ARG A 177 -8.23 -4.97 -23.92
C ARG A 177 -6.74 -5.18 -24.14
N VAL A 178 -6.19 -6.29 -23.65
CA VAL A 178 -4.77 -6.59 -23.75
C VAL A 178 -4.53 -7.60 -24.87
N ASP A 179 -5.20 -8.75 -24.78
CA ASP A 179 -5.15 -9.81 -25.78
C ASP A 179 -6.34 -10.79 -25.65
N THR A 180 -6.26 -11.91 -26.39
CA THR A 180 -7.28 -12.97 -26.39
C THR A 180 -6.87 -14.19 -25.57
N LEU A 181 -5.75 -14.14 -24.85
CA LEU A 181 -5.23 -15.27 -24.09
C LEU A 181 -5.86 -15.33 -22.69
N PRO A 182 -6.19 -16.54 -22.20
CA PRO A 182 -6.56 -16.71 -20.80
C PRO A 182 -5.34 -16.49 -19.90
N ARG A 183 -5.47 -15.65 -18.88
CA ARG A 183 -4.37 -15.21 -18.03
C ARG A 183 -4.74 -15.30 -16.54
N HIS A 184 -3.73 -15.44 -15.69
CA HIS A 184 -3.93 -15.30 -14.25
C HIS A 184 -4.37 -13.88 -13.91
N PRO A 185 -5.47 -13.68 -13.15
CA PRO A 185 -5.86 -12.37 -12.62
C PRO A 185 -5.01 -12.02 -11.38
N GLY A 186 -3.73 -11.70 -11.59
CA GLY A 186 -2.77 -11.46 -10.52
C GLY A 186 -3.22 -10.36 -9.55
N GLN A 187 -3.87 -9.31 -10.06
CA GLN A 187 -4.45 -8.23 -9.25
C GLN A 187 -5.52 -8.74 -8.30
N LEU A 188 -6.38 -9.67 -8.78
CA LEU A 188 -7.44 -10.26 -7.96
C LEU A 188 -6.85 -11.14 -6.85
N TYR A 189 -5.80 -11.90 -7.14
CA TYR A 189 -5.10 -12.69 -6.12
C TYR A 189 -4.53 -11.79 -5.02
N GLU A 190 -3.87 -10.70 -5.40
CA GLU A 190 -3.36 -9.72 -4.44
C GLU A 190 -4.49 -9.06 -3.65
N ALA A 191 -5.60 -8.68 -4.31
CA ALA A 191 -6.74 -8.08 -3.64
C ALA A 191 -7.34 -9.00 -2.56
N LEU A 192 -7.53 -10.28 -2.89
CA LEU A 192 -8.06 -11.29 -1.96
C LEU A 192 -7.10 -11.53 -0.77
N CYS A 193 -5.80 -11.62 -1.04
CA CYS A 193 -4.79 -11.72 0.00
C CYS A 193 -4.84 -10.50 0.94
N TYR A 194 -4.88 -9.30 0.40
CA TYR A 194 -4.89 -8.07 1.20
C TYR A 194 -6.19 -7.92 2.00
N ALA A 195 -7.34 -8.29 1.44
CA ALA A 195 -8.58 -8.36 2.20
C ALA A 195 -8.47 -9.33 3.38
N LEU A 196 -7.93 -10.55 3.14
CA LEU A 196 -7.70 -11.53 4.20
C LEU A 196 -6.75 -10.98 5.27
N PHE A 197 -5.66 -10.33 4.88
CA PHE A 197 -4.68 -9.76 5.82
C PHE A 197 -5.28 -8.67 6.69
N PHE A 198 -6.17 -7.84 6.13
CA PHE A 198 -6.93 -6.88 6.92
C PHE A 198 -7.78 -7.58 7.98
N PHE A 199 -8.58 -8.59 7.61
CA PHE A 199 -9.43 -9.29 8.57
C PHE A 199 -8.62 -10.04 9.63
N VAL A 200 -7.50 -10.65 9.26
CA VAL A 200 -6.58 -11.31 10.21
C VAL A 200 -6.00 -10.29 11.19
N GLY A 201 -5.42 -9.20 10.69
CA GLY A 201 -4.86 -8.13 11.54
C GLY A 201 -5.91 -7.52 12.47
N TRP A 202 -7.11 -7.25 11.94
CA TRP A 202 -8.23 -6.72 12.71
C TRP A 202 -8.72 -7.70 13.79
N ALA A 203 -8.84 -8.99 13.45
CA ALA A 203 -9.24 -10.02 14.42
C ALA A 203 -8.23 -10.15 15.57
N ILE A 204 -6.92 -10.15 15.26
CA ILE A 204 -5.86 -10.17 16.28
C ILE A 204 -5.92 -8.91 17.15
N TYR A 205 -6.13 -7.74 16.54
CA TYR A 205 -6.33 -6.49 17.28
C TYR A 205 -7.51 -6.58 18.24
N ARG A 206 -8.67 -7.06 17.78
CA ARG A 206 -9.84 -7.28 18.65
C ARG A 206 -9.58 -8.29 19.78
N MET A 207 -8.74 -9.31 19.52
CA MET A 207 -8.32 -10.26 20.56
C MET A 207 -7.41 -9.61 21.58
N SER A 208 -6.50 -8.72 21.20
CA SER A 208 -5.58 -8.03 22.11
C SER A 208 -6.30 -7.12 23.11
N LEU A 209 -7.51 -6.65 22.77
CA LEU A 209 -8.33 -5.81 23.65
C LEU A 209 -9.13 -6.60 24.69
N ARG A 210 -9.16 -7.93 24.63
CA ARG A 210 -9.94 -8.75 25.60
C ARG A 210 -9.37 -8.63 26.99
N PRO A 211 -10.22 -8.44 28.04
CA PRO A 211 -9.76 -8.24 29.41
C PRO A 211 -8.88 -9.38 29.95
N GLY A 212 -9.14 -10.62 29.54
CA GLY A 212 -8.32 -11.76 29.94
C GLY A 212 -6.89 -11.70 29.37
N PHE A 213 -6.74 -11.20 28.15
CA PHE A 213 -5.43 -11.05 27.53
C PHE A 213 -4.64 -9.89 28.18
N GLN A 214 -5.29 -8.76 28.47
CA GLN A 214 -4.65 -7.63 29.14
C GLN A 214 -4.21 -7.97 30.56
N ARG A 215 -5.07 -8.66 31.35
CA ARG A 215 -4.71 -9.11 32.70
C ARG A 215 -3.52 -10.07 32.73
N ALA A 216 -3.35 -10.90 31.72
CA ALA A 216 -2.21 -11.81 31.63
C ALA A 216 -0.88 -11.03 31.51
N TYR A 217 -0.89 -9.88 30.85
CA TYR A 217 0.27 -8.97 30.78
C TYR A 217 0.51 -8.22 32.09
N ASP A 218 -0.56 -7.69 32.70
CA ASP A 218 -0.47 -6.86 33.91
C ASP A 218 0.02 -7.67 35.12
N ASN A 219 -0.32 -8.96 35.20
CA ASN A 219 0.07 -9.86 36.28
C ASN A 219 1.50 -10.44 36.14
N GLY A 220 2.33 -9.95 35.24
CA GLY A 220 3.71 -10.39 35.10
C GLY A 220 3.86 -11.86 34.68
N ALA A 221 2.80 -12.49 34.14
CA ALA A 221 2.92 -13.74 33.44
C ALA A 221 4.01 -13.60 32.39
N LYS A 222 4.92 -14.59 32.29
CA LYS A 222 6.00 -14.58 31.28
C LYS A 222 5.43 -14.03 29.98
N ALA A 223 6.01 -12.91 29.51
CA ALA A 223 5.55 -12.24 28.31
C ALA A 223 5.33 -13.31 27.23
N PRO A 224 4.14 -13.40 26.62
CA PRO A 224 3.90 -14.37 25.57
C PRO A 224 4.97 -14.19 24.50
N VAL A 225 5.30 -15.25 23.80
CA VAL A 225 6.33 -15.26 22.74
C VAL A 225 6.07 -14.14 21.72
N LEU A 226 4.80 -13.76 21.55
CA LEU A 226 4.36 -12.66 20.65
C LEU A 226 3.63 -11.59 21.48
N ASP A 227 4.15 -10.38 21.45
CA ASP A 227 3.50 -9.21 22.04
C ASP A 227 2.55 -8.58 21.01
N ILE A 228 1.27 -8.92 21.07
CA ILE A 228 0.22 -8.42 20.16
C ILE A 228 -0.42 -7.10 20.59
N ARG A 229 0.21 -6.35 21.49
CA ARG A 229 -0.27 -5.01 21.85
C ARG A 229 0.13 -4.00 20.78
N VAL A 230 -0.71 -3.00 20.56
CA VAL A 230 -0.37 -1.87 19.69
C VAL A 230 0.82 -1.11 20.28
N GLY A 231 1.80 -0.79 19.48
CA GLY A 231 3.05 -0.15 19.90
C GLY A 231 4.22 -1.12 20.10
N SER A 232 3.97 -2.44 19.99
CA SER A 232 5.03 -3.46 20.04
C SER A 232 5.80 -3.62 18.73
N GLY A 233 5.24 -3.14 17.60
CA GLY A 233 5.72 -3.40 16.25
C GLY A 233 5.18 -4.70 15.63
N PHE A 234 4.31 -5.41 16.36
CA PHE A 234 3.76 -6.68 15.89
C PHE A 234 2.91 -6.52 14.63
N TYR A 235 1.97 -5.56 14.60
CA TYR A 235 1.07 -5.37 13.45
C TYR A 235 1.84 -4.82 12.24
N PHE A 236 2.79 -3.94 12.48
CA PHE A 236 3.70 -3.46 11.43
C PHE A 236 4.48 -4.62 10.81
N GLY A 237 5.07 -5.48 11.66
CA GLY A 237 5.76 -6.69 11.21
C GLY A 237 4.86 -7.65 10.47
N LEU A 238 3.66 -7.93 11.02
CA LEU A 238 2.69 -8.85 10.42
C LEU A 238 2.24 -8.37 9.03
N CYS A 239 1.91 -7.09 8.89
CA CYS A 239 1.49 -6.51 7.62
C CYS A 239 2.59 -6.63 6.56
N ILE A 240 3.82 -6.22 6.87
CA ILE A 240 4.96 -6.33 5.95
C ILE A 240 5.23 -7.80 5.61
N PHE A 241 5.29 -8.68 6.61
CA PHE A 241 5.53 -10.10 6.40
C PHE A 241 4.52 -10.71 5.44
N LEU A 242 3.22 -10.52 5.69
CA LEU A 242 2.16 -11.11 4.89
C LEU A 242 2.12 -10.55 3.46
N ILE A 243 2.26 -9.24 3.29
CA ILE A 243 2.25 -8.59 1.97
C ILE A 243 3.43 -9.08 1.12
N PHE A 244 4.65 -9.04 1.65
CA PHE A 244 5.83 -9.41 0.87
C PHE A 244 5.97 -10.93 0.70
N LEU A 245 5.49 -11.73 1.66
CA LEU A 245 5.43 -13.17 1.51
C LEU A 245 4.44 -13.56 0.39
N SER A 246 3.22 -13.03 0.43
CA SER A 246 2.24 -13.29 -0.65
C SER A 246 2.74 -12.82 -2.01
N ARG A 247 3.46 -11.69 -2.05
CA ARG A 247 4.07 -11.19 -3.28
C ARG A 247 5.07 -12.17 -3.87
N ILE A 248 5.93 -12.80 -3.06
CA ILE A 248 6.87 -13.83 -3.54
C ILE A 248 6.13 -14.95 -4.29
N PHE A 249 4.98 -15.42 -3.76
CA PHE A 249 4.20 -16.48 -4.40
C PHE A 249 3.41 -16.00 -5.62
N ILE A 250 2.76 -14.84 -5.53
CA ILE A 250 1.94 -14.30 -6.63
C ILE A 250 2.82 -13.92 -7.81
N GLU A 251 4.06 -13.49 -7.59
CA GLU A 251 4.99 -13.11 -8.63
C GLU A 251 5.28 -14.26 -9.61
N PHE A 252 5.18 -15.52 -9.18
CA PHE A 252 5.26 -16.67 -10.09
C PHE A 252 4.13 -16.71 -11.12
N THR A 253 3.02 -16.06 -10.88
CA THR A 253 1.87 -16.00 -11.81
C THR A 253 1.90 -14.76 -12.70
N LYS A 254 2.82 -13.81 -12.49
CA LYS A 254 2.94 -12.58 -13.28
C LYS A 254 3.87 -12.74 -14.46
N GLU A 255 3.68 -11.91 -15.48
CA GLU A 255 4.66 -11.76 -16.56
C GLU A 255 5.90 -11.02 -16.07
N ASN A 256 7.06 -11.37 -16.64
CA ASN A 256 8.29 -10.64 -16.40
C ASN A 256 8.13 -9.18 -16.85
N GLN A 257 8.53 -8.24 -16.02
CA GLN A 257 8.40 -6.81 -16.33
C GLN A 257 9.55 -6.29 -17.21
N VAL A 258 10.67 -7.01 -17.23
CA VAL A 258 11.87 -6.66 -17.99
C VAL A 258 12.52 -7.91 -18.56
N ASP A 259 13.12 -7.79 -19.75
CA ASP A 259 13.64 -8.92 -20.52
C ASP A 259 14.72 -9.72 -19.79
N PHE A 260 15.56 -9.08 -18.98
CA PHE A 260 16.63 -9.76 -18.25
C PHE A 260 16.11 -10.71 -17.16
N GLU A 261 14.88 -10.52 -16.66
CA GLU A 261 14.27 -11.42 -15.68
C GLU A 261 14.02 -12.83 -16.23
N SER A 262 13.92 -12.97 -17.53
CA SER A 262 13.71 -14.27 -18.20
C SER A 262 14.88 -15.26 -17.98
N SER A 263 16.06 -14.76 -17.67
CA SER A 263 17.26 -15.56 -17.38
C SER A 263 17.46 -15.84 -15.88
N MET A 264 16.64 -15.26 -15.00
CA MET A 264 16.78 -15.38 -13.55
C MET A 264 15.90 -16.49 -12.99
N ALA A 265 16.40 -17.21 -11.98
CA ALA A 265 15.61 -18.21 -11.24
C ALA A 265 14.49 -17.57 -10.40
N PHE A 266 14.73 -16.35 -9.90
CA PHE A 266 13.77 -15.50 -9.19
C PHE A 266 13.78 -14.11 -9.82
N ASN A 267 12.60 -13.53 -10.04
CA ASN A 267 12.51 -12.17 -10.57
C ASN A 267 12.86 -11.11 -9.51
N MET A 268 13.05 -9.87 -9.96
CA MET A 268 13.42 -8.76 -9.05
C MET A 268 12.37 -8.49 -7.98
N GLY A 269 11.07 -8.68 -8.30
CA GLY A 269 9.99 -8.54 -7.33
C GLY A 269 10.10 -9.52 -6.16
N GLN A 270 10.51 -10.77 -6.43
CA GLN A 270 10.74 -11.78 -5.41
C GLN A 270 11.98 -11.47 -4.58
N LEU A 271 13.12 -11.17 -5.21
CA LEU A 271 14.37 -10.87 -4.52
C LEU A 271 14.25 -9.65 -3.60
N LEU A 272 13.62 -8.59 -4.08
CA LEU A 272 13.37 -7.38 -3.31
C LEU A 272 12.37 -7.60 -2.16
N SER A 273 11.55 -8.64 -2.22
CA SER A 273 10.60 -8.96 -1.15
C SER A 273 11.25 -9.66 0.05
N VAL A 274 12.34 -10.41 -0.15
CA VAL A 274 13.01 -11.19 0.90
C VAL A 274 13.46 -10.33 2.10
N PRO A 275 14.14 -9.18 1.93
CA PRO A 275 14.52 -8.33 3.06
C PRO A 275 13.33 -7.86 3.89
N PHE A 276 12.19 -7.57 3.24
CA PHE A 276 10.97 -7.14 3.93
C PHE A 276 10.28 -8.28 4.68
N VAL A 277 10.33 -9.51 4.16
CA VAL A 277 9.86 -10.70 4.90
C VAL A 277 10.69 -10.89 6.18
N LEU A 278 12.02 -10.77 6.08
CA LEU A 278 12.90 -10.89 7.24
C LEU A 278 12.68 -9.76 8.26
N LEU A 279 12.51 -8.52 7.79
CA LEU A 279 12.16 -7.37 8.63
C LEU A 279 10.82 -7.59 9.33
N GLY A 280 9.82 -8.08 8.61
CA GLY A 280 8.50 -8.40 9.17
C GLY A 280 8.60 -9.42 10.29
N LEU A 281 9.31 -10.52 10.08
CA LEU A 281 9.58 -11.53 11.12
C LEU A 281 10.31 -10.93 12.32
N TYR A 282 11.35 -10.13 12.09
CA TYR A 282 12.09 -9.45 13.15
C TYR A 282 11.17 -8.59 14.03
N CYS A 283 10.24 -7.84 13.43
CA CYS A 283 9.27 -7.01 14.17
C CYS A 283 8.23 -7.87 14.91
N ILE A 284 7.70 -8.93 14.28
CA ILE A 284 6.72 -9.84 14.91
C ILE A 284 7.27 -10.42 16.22
N PHE A 285 8.54 -10.82 16.23
CA PHE A 285 9.18 -11.38 17.43
C PHE A 285 9.77 -10.31 18.37
N GLY A 286 9.36 -9.07 18.24
CA GLY A 286 9.71 -7.97 19.16
C GLY A 286 11.20 -7.63 19.17
N GLY A 287 11.79 -7.42 17.99
CA GLY A 287 13.18 -7.07 17.82
C GLY A 287 13.62 -5.88 18.68
N LYS A 288 14.88 -5.87 19.09
CA LYS A 288 15.45 -4.83 19.98
C LYS A 288 15.19 -3.40 19.49
N LEU A 289 15.16 -3.19 18.16
CA LEU A 289 14.87 -1.89 17.56
C LEU A 289 13.42 -1.47 17.82
N CYS A 290 12.44 -2.40 17.69
CA CYS A 290 11.04 -2.11 17.95
C CYS A 290 10.84 -1.70 19.41
N LYS A 291 11.47 -2.40 20.36
CA LYS A 291 11.43 -2.05 21.79
C LYS A 291 11.99 -0.66 22.03
N LYS A 292 13.18 -0.37 21.49
CA LYS A 292 13.82 0.94 21.64
C LYS A 292 13.00 2.08 21.03
N LEU A 293 12.38 1.87 19.87
CA LEU A 293 11.50 2.86 19.24
C LEU A 293 10.14 2.98 19.95
N GLY A 294 9.76 1.96 20.72
CA GLY A 294 8.57 1.92 21.54
C GLY A 294 8.70 2.65 22.88
N GLU A 295 9.87 3.05 23.29
CA GLU A 295 10.16 3.75 24.58
C GLU A 295 10.20 5.29 24.44
N TYR A 296 10.04 5.84 23.22
CA TYR A 296 10.10 7.29 22.97
C TYR A 296 8.71 7.90 22.76
#